data_2bc24d30a14a48231aa1efc51f69720e
#
_entry.id   2bc24d30a14a48231aa1efc51f69720e
#
_cell.length_a   1.000
_cell.length_b   1.000
_cell.length_c   1.000
_cell.angle_alpha   90.00
_cell.angle_beta   90.00
_cell.angle_gamma   90.00
#
_symmetry.space_group_name_H-M   'P 1'
#
loop_
_entity.id
_entity.type
_entity.pdbx_description
1 polymer ?
#
loop_
_entity_poly.entity_id
_entity_poly.type
_entity_poly.pdbx_seq_one_letter_code
_entity_poly.pdbx_strand_id
1 'polypeptide(L)'
;LSAFSLPHFDIPTIIFIVALIGFMPSPSDASVLQSLWTVARANELGQRASKEESRFDFNVGYLTSCVLAIFFLFLGTAVLYGGDIEMPTDNVGFARRLIEVYTSLIGDWSFYVIAITALLVMLSTTLTVADGMTRMAIAIGAETAPNKNWNSKFRYSIVLVLLCCSALLVIQAVLSSFTRFMDMTSVIVFLIGPFLALLNHKAIFSNEVEKDNQPGAIIRVWSIISIISLFALMAVYIYFRLV
;
A
#
# COMPACT_ATOMS: atom_id res chain seq x y z
N LEU A 1 -11.49 6.44 -33.56
CA LEU A 1 -10.09 6.29 -33.14
C LEU A 1 -9.51 7.69 -32.94
N SER A 2 -9.81 8.31 -31.79
CA SER A 2 -9.17 9.56 -31.37
C SER A 2 -7.66 9.29 -31.21
N ALA A 3 -6.85 10.12 -31.85
CA ALA A 3 -5.41 10.04 -31.81
C ALA A 3 -4.94 9.89 -30.36
N PHE A 4 -4.07 8.92 -30.13
CA PHE A 4 -3.37 8.72 -28.86
C PHE A 4 -2.53 9.97 -28.59
N SER A 5 -3.12 10.93 -27.89
CA SER A 5 -2.40 12.11 -27.44
C SER A 5 -1.67 11.76 -26.15
N LEU A 6 -0.36 11.95 -26.12
CA LEU A 6 0.41 11.85 -24.88
C LEU A 6 -0.18 12.83 -23.85
N PRO A 7 -0.32 12.43 -22.58
CA PRO A 7 -0.82 13.32 -21.55
C PRO A 7 0.10 14.55 -21.45
N HIS A 8 -0.48 15.73 -21.32
CA HIS A 8 0.26 16.92 -20.94
C HIS A 8 0.74 16.75 -19.50
N PHE A 9 2.05 16.92 -19.28
CA PHE A 9 2.66 16.86 -17.95
C PHE A 9 2.41 18.18 -17.20
N ASP A 10 1.14 18.47 -16.93
CA ASP A 10 0.74 19.55 -16.04
C ASP A 10 0.78 19.09 -14.57
N ILE A 11 0.68 20.03 -13.64
CA ILE A 11 0.75 19.74 -12.20
C ILE A 11 -0.29 18.70 -11.75
N PRO A 12 -1.57 18.75 -12.17
CA PRO A 12 -2.55 17.73 -11.84
C PRO A 12 -2.16 16.34 -12.31
N THR A 13 -1.64 16.21 -13.53
CA THR A 13 -1.17 14.91 -14.07
C THR A 13 0.01 14.38 -13.27
N ILE A 14 0.95 15.22 -12.88
CA ILE A 14 2.09 14.81 -12.03
C ILE A 14 1.61 14.33 -10.66
N ILE A 15 0.71 15.05 -10.02
CA ILE A 15 0.12 14.63 -8.72
C ILE A 15 -0.57 13.27 -8.86
N PHE A 16 -1.33 13.08 -9.93
CA PHE A 16 -2.00 11.80 -10.20
C PHE A 16 -0.99 10.65 -10.39
N ILE A 17 0.05 10.84 -11.18
CA ILE A 17 1.11 9.83 -11.39
C ILE A 17 1.81 9.51 -10.09
N VAL A 18 2.11 10.51 -9.26
CA VAL A 18 2.72 10.33 -7.93
C VAL A 18 1.81 9.51 -7.02
N ALA A 19 0.50 9.83 -6.99
CA ALA A 19 -0.48 9.08 -6.23
C ALA A 19 -0.54 7.62 -6.68
N LEU A 20 -0.56 7.39 -7.99
CA LEU A 20 -0.56 6.05 -8.59
C LEU A 20 0.69 5.25 -8.17
N ILE A 21 1.88 5.82 -8.30
CA ILE A 21 3.16 5.15 -7.96
C ILE A 21 3.24 4.88 -6.44
N GLY A 22 2.68 5.74 -5.61
CA GLY A 22 2.71 5.59 -4.14
C GLY A 22 1.97 4.35 -3.64
N PHE A 23 0.89 3.95 -4.32
CA PHE A 23 0.02 2.86 -3.87
C PHE A 23 -0.03 1.65 -4.80
N MET A 24 0.39 1.76 -6.06
CA MET A 24 0.26 0.65 -7.02
C MET A 24 1.60 -0.03 -7.31
N PRO A 25 1.62 -1.38 -7.33
CA PRO A 25 0.53 -2.32 -7.04
C PRO A 25 0.30 -2.55 -5.54
N SER A 26 1.22 -2.13 -4.70
CA SER A 26 1.12 -2.14 -3.24
C SER A 26 2.04 -1.08 -2.64
N PRO A 27 1.73 -0.51 -1.48
CA PRO A 27 2.62 0.43 -0.81
C PRO A 27 3.92 -0.25 -0.40
N SER A 28 5.03 0.50 -0.39
CA SER A 28 6.38 -0.04 -0.17
C SER A 28 6.61 -0.63 1.22
N ASP A 29 5.82 -0.23 2.22
CA ASP A 29 5.82 -0.77 3.58
C ASP A 29 5.21 -2.18 3.69
N ALA A 30 4.42 -2.61 2.69
CA ALA A 30 3.87 -3.96 2.63
C ALA A 30 4.97 -5.04 2.73
N SER A 31 6.17 -4.79 2.20
CA SER A 31 7.31 -5.71 2.32
C SER A 31 7.75 -5.93 3.78
N VAL A 32 7.70 -4.88 4.60
CA VAL A 32 8.02 -4.96 6.04
C VAL A 32 6.95 -5.75 6.77
N LEU A 33 5.68 -5.43 6.53
CA LEU A 33 4.55 -6.12 7.15
C LEU A 33 4.56 -7.61 6.83
N GLN A 34 4.81 -7.98 5.56
CA GLN A 34 4.88 -9.37 5.14
C GLN A 34 6.01 -10.13 5.84
N SER A 35 7.18 -9.52 6.00
CA SER A 35 8.29 -10.13 6.73
C SER A 35 7.92 -10.42 8.19
N LEU A 36 7.24 -9.47 8.86
CA LEU A 36 6.79 -9.63 10.24
C LEU A 36 5.74 -10.74 10.38
N TRP A 37 4.80 -10.85 9.44
CA TRP A 37 3.81 -11.94 9.44
C TRP A 37 4.45 -13.30 9.17
N THR A 38 5.44 -13.37 8.28
CA THR A 38 6.19 -14.62 8.03
C THR A 38 6.90 -15.10 9.30
N VAL A 39 7.54 -14.18 10.04
CA VAL A 39 8.17 -14.49 11.32
C VAL A 39 7.13 -14.90 12.39
N ALA A 40 6.01 -14.18 12.47
CA ALA A 40 4.94 -14.50 13.41
C ALA A 40 4.37 -15.90 13.15
N ARG A 41 4.09 -16.23 11.88
CA ARG A 41 3.60 -17.55 11.48
C ARG A 41 4.61 -18.66 11.79
N ALA A 42 5.91 -18.41 11.53
CA ALA A 42 6.95 -19.38 11.89
C ALA A 42 6.99 -19.69 13.40
N ASN A 43 6.81 -18.66 14.22
CA ASN A 43 6.77 -18.81 15.68
C ASN A 43 5.52 -19.57 16.14
N GLU A 44 4.37 -19.38 15.50
CA GLU A 44 3.13 -20.11 15.83
C GLU A 44 3.17 -21.58 15.43
N LEU A 45 3.74 -21.87 14.24
CA LEU A 45 3.79 -23.24 13.71
C LEU A 45 5.02 -24.02 14.20
N GLY A 46 6.00 -23.36 14.83
CA GLY A 46 7.27 -23.98 15.22
C GLY A 46 8.15 -24.38 14.03
N GLN A 47 7.81 -23.95 12.82
CA GLN A 47 8.53 -24.27 11.58
C GLN A 47 8.71 -23.01 10.77
N ARG A 48 9.90 -22.85 10.17
CA ARG A 48 10.17 -21.74 9.24
C ARG A 48 9.86 -22.20 7.81
N ALA A 49 9.17 -21.36 7.05
CA ALA A 49 8.98 -21.58 5.62
C ALA A 49 10.35 -21.61 4.92
N SER A 50 10.49 -22.47 3.93
CA SER A 50 11.67 -22.48 3.05
C SER A 50 11.74 -21.18 2.23
N LYS A 51 12.93 -20.91 1.67
CA LYS A 51 13.14 -19.76 0.80
C LYS A 51 12.26 -19.83 -0.46
N GLU A 52 12.09 -21.03 -1.00
CA GLU A 52 11.27 -21.31 -2.18
C GLU A 52 9.78 -21.06 -1.88
N GLU A 53 9.28 -21.57 -0.77
CA GLU A 53 7.88 -21.36 -0.33
C GLU A 53 7.59 -19.86 -0.10
N SER A 54 8.46 -19.16 0.61
CA SER A 54 8.30 -17.73 0.88
C SER A 54 8.33 -16.90 -0.42
N ARG A 55 9.19 -17.26 -1.38
CA ARG A 55 9.23 -16.58 -2.68
C ARG A 55 8.03 -16.89 -3.53
N PHE A 56 7.53 -18.12 -3.51
CA PHE A 56 6.34 -18.51 -4.25
C PHE A 56 5.12 -17.74 -3.72
N ASP A 57 4.91 -17.73 -2.42
CA ASP A 57 3.82 -17.01 -1.76
C ASP A 57 3.84 -15.52 -2.10
N PHE A 58 5.01 -14.88 -1.96
CA PHE A 58 5.19 -13.48 -2.33
C PHE A 58 4.88 -13.23 -3.82
N ASN A 59 5.45 -14.02 -4.72
CA ASN A 59 5.29 -13.82 -6.16
C ASN A 59 3.83 -13.99 -6.60
N VAL A 60 3.13 -14.99 -6.07
CA VAL A 60 1.71 -15.21 -6.36
C VAL A 60 0.87 -14.03 -5.88
N GLY A 61 1.06 -13.60 -4.63
CA GLY A 61 0.33 -12.46 -4.08
C GLY A 61 0.59 -11.17 -4.86
N TYR A 62 1.86 -10.86 -5.11
CA TYR A 62 2.27 -9.65 -5.81
C TYR A 62 1.80 -9.63 -7.27
N LEU A 63 1.98 -10.72 -8.02
CA LEU A 63 1.55 -10.82 -9.41
C LEU A 63 0.02 -10.72 -9.53
N THR A 64 -0.71 -11.38 -8.63
CA THR A 64 -2.17 -11.27 -8.59
C THR A 64 -2.60 -9.82 -8.33
N SER A 65 -1.95 -9.11 -7.41
CA SER A 65 -2.22 -7.70 -7.14
C SER A 65 -1.94 -6.82 -8.36
N CYS A 66 -0.84 -7.07 -9.09
CA CYS A 66 -0.52 -6.35 -10.33
C CYS A 66 -1.61 -6.56 -11.40
N VAL A 67 -2.03 -7.80 -11.61
CA VAL A 67 -3.07 -8.14 -12.59
C VAL A 67 -4.39 -7.48 -12.22
N LEU A 68 -4.81 -7.57 -10.96
CA LEU A 68 -6.04 -6.92 -10.49
C LEU A 68 -5.95 -5.39 -10.60
N ALA A 69 -4.81 -4.78 -10.29
CA ALA A 69 -4.61 -3.33 -10.44
C ALA A 69 -4.82 -2.88 -11.90
N ILE A 70 -4.32 -3.64 -12.87
CA ILE A 70 -4.53 -3.37 -14.29
C ILE A 70 -6.02 -3.50 -14.66
N PHE A 71 -6.70 -4.54 -14.19
CA PHE A 71 -8.13 -4.71 -14.42
C PHE A 71 -8.95 -3.54 -13.85
N PHE A 72 -8.65 -3.09 -12.62
CA PHE A 72 -9.33 -1.96 -12.02
C PHE A 72 -9.04 -0.64 -12.74
N LEU A 73 -7.83 -0.46 -13.25
CA LEU A 73 -7.48 0.69 -14.08
C LEU A 73 -8.29 0.74 -15.37
N PHE A 74 -8.37 -0.39 -16.09
CA PHE A 74 -9.19 -0.49 -17.31
C PHE A 74 -10.67 -0.27 -17.01
N LEU A 75 -11.19 -0.85 -15.93
CA LEU A 75 -12.57 -0.69 -15.52
C LEU A 75 -12.89 0.77 -15.19
N GLY A 76 -12.04 1.43 -14.41
CA GLY A 76 -12.18 2.85 -14.09
C GLY A 76 -12.15 3.71 -15.35
N THR A 77 -11.24 3.43 -16.27
CA THR A 77 -11.16 4.15 -17.55
C THR A 77 -12.40 3.93 -18.39
N ALA A 78 -12.89 2.70 -18.51
CA ALA A 78 -14.06 2.38 -19.33
C ALA A 78 -15.36 3.01 -18.81
N VAL A 79 -15.50 3.17 -17.51
CA VAL A 79 -16.74 3.63 -16.90
C VAL A 79 -16.72 5.12 -16.55
N LEU A 80 -15.59 5.62 -16.08
CA LEU A 80 -15.47 7.01 -15.59
C LEU A 80 -14.91 7.96 -16.65
N TYR A 81 -14.06 7.47 -17.56
CA TYR A 81 -13.45 8.31 -18.58
C TYR A 81 -14.39 8.54 -19.76
N GLY A 82 -14.75 9.80 -20.00
CA GLY A 82 -15.67 10.18 -21.08
C GLY A 82 -17.15 10.13 -20.71
N GLY A 83 -17.52 9.78 -19.48
CA GLY A 83 -18.86 9.96 -18.93
C GLY A 83 -18.92 11.19 -18.03
N ASP A 84 -20.05 11.91 -18.05
CA ASP A 84 -20.33 13.03 -17.12
C ASP A 84 -20.61 12.50 -15.69
N ILE A 85 -19.80 11.54 -15.22
CA ILE A 85 -19.95 10.91 -13.91
C ILE A 85 -19.08 11.65 -12.92
N GLU A 86 -19.64 12.61 -12.22
CA GLU A 86 -18.97 13.24 -11.09
C GLU A 86 -18.94 12.31 -9.88
N MET A 87 -17.75 12.12 -9.31
CA MET A 87 -17.58 11.35 -8.07
C MET A 87 -17.85 12.25 -6.87
N PRO A 88 -18.76 11.85 -5.95
CA PRO A 88 -19.01 12.60 -4.72
C PRO A 88 -17.73 12.77 -3.90
N THR A 89 -17.60 13.92 -3.25
CA THR A 89 -16.44 14.24 -2.41
C THR A 89 -16.56 13.70 -0.99
N ASP A 90 -17.76 13.33 -0.57
CA ASP A 90 -18.04 12.72 0.72
C ASP A 90 -17.83 11.20 0.69
N ASN A 91 -17.49 10.62 1.84
CA ASN A 91 -17.10 9.21 1.96
C ASN A 91 -18.23 8.25 1.58
N VAL A 92 -19.46 8.55 2.03
CA VAL A 92 -20.62 7.67 1.83
C VAL A 92 -21.06 7.71 0.37
N GLY A 93 -21.17 8.92 -0.19
CA GLY A 93 -21.53 9.13 -1.59
C GLY A 93 -20.51 8.49 -2.53
N PHE A 94 -19.20 8.62 -2.24
CA PHE A 94 -18.14 7.98 -3.00
C PHE A 94 -18.29 6.45 -3.01
N ALA A 95 -18.43 5.82 -1.83
CA ALA A 95 -18.61 4.39 -1.71
C ALA A 95 -19.86 3.89 -2.44
N ARG A 96 -20.97 4.60 -2.28
CA ARG A 96 -22.23 4.29 -2.97
C ARG A 96 -22.06 4.38 -4.49
N ARG A 97 -21.45 5.45 -4.98
CA ARG A 97 -21.23 5.66 -6.42
C ARG A 97 -20.33 4.59 -7.01
N LEU A 98 -19.30 4.17 -6.28
CA LEU A 98 -18.44 3.08 -6.70
C LEU A 98 -19.23 1.77 -6.86
N ILE A 99 -20.10 1.42 -5.90
CA ILE A 99 -20.96 0.24 -5.97
C ILE A 99 -21.92 0.34 -7.17
N GLU A 100 -22.53 1.51 -7.39
CA GLU A 100 -23.42 1.76 -8.53
C GLU A 100 -22.71 1.57 -9.88
N VAL A 101 -21.46 2.02 -10.01
CA VAL A 101 -20.63 1.84 -11.20
C VAL A 101 -20.45 0.35 -11.51
N TYR A 102 -20.10 -0.47 -10.53
CA TYR A 102 -19.99 -1.91 -10.73
C TYR A 102 -21.34 -2.57 -11.04
N THR A 103 -22.38 -2.15 -10.34
CA THR A 103 -23.74 -2.67 -10.54
C THR A 103 -24.25 -2.41 -11.95
N SER A 104 -23.97 -1.22 -12.50
CA SER A 104 -24.40 -0.87 -13.87
C SER A 104 -23.77 -1.73 -14.96
N LEU A 105 -22.61 -2.34 -14.69
CA LEU A 105 -21.91 -3.22 -15.62
C LEU A 105 -22.38 -4.67 -15.54
N ILE A 106 -22.77 -5.13 -14.35
CA ILE A 106 -23.09 -6.55 -14.09
C ILE A 106 -24.61 -6.76 -14.08
N GLY A 107 -25.36 -5.76 -13.65
CA GLY A 107 -26.82 -5.79 -13.51
C GLY A 107 -27.27 -5.55 -12.06
N ASP A 108 -28.49 -5.07 -11.89
CA ASP A 108 -29.03 -4.60 -10.60
C ASP A 108 -29.02 -5.67 -9.49
N TRP A 109 -29.13 -6.95 -9.85
CA TRP A 109 -29.06 -8.06 -8.89
C TRP A 109 -27.72 -8.12 -8.14
N SER A 110 -26.65 -7.59 -8.75
CA SER A 110 -25.31 -7.63 -8.18
C SER A 110 -25.07 -6.60 -7.05
N PHE A 111 -25.96 -5.62 -6.88
CA PHE A 111 -25.80 -4.54 -5.89
C PHE A 111 -25.46 -5.06 -4.48
N TYR A 112 -26.25 -5.99 -3.96
CA TYR A 112 -26.04 -6.50 -2.62
C TYR A 112 -24.76 -7.34 -2.51
N VAL A 113 -24.43 -8.11 -3.55
CA VAL A 113 -23.19 -8.90 -3.58
C VAL A 113 -21.97 -7.99 -3.57
N ILE A 114 -21.97 -6.95 -4.39
CA ILE A 114 -20.87 -5.97 -4.47
C ILE A 114 -20.76 -5.18 -3.17
N ALA A 115 -21.88 -4.74 -2.59
CA ALA A 115 -21.88 -3.99 -1.35
C ALA A 115 -21.31 -4.82 -0.18
N ILE A 116 -21.75 -6.08 -0.04
CA ILE A 116 -21.23 -6.98 0.99
C ILE A 116 -19.75 -7.27 0.75
N THR A 117 -19.35 -7.53 -0.49
CA THR A 117 -17.94 -7.77 -0.86
C THR A 117 -17.09 -6.56 -0.51
N ALA A 118 -17.53 -5.34 -0.87
CA ALA A 118 -16.81 -4.11 -0.53
C ALA A 118 -16.66 -3.94 0.99
N LEU A 119 -17.73 -4.19 1.75
CA LEU A 119 -17.67 -4.14 3.22
C LEU A 119 -16.66 -5.15 3.77
N LEU A 120 -16.70 -6.41 3.33
CA LEU A 120 -15.80 -7.46 3.80
C LEU A 120 -14.34 -7.17 3.43
N VAL A 121 -14.09 -6.68 2.23
CA VAL A 121 -12.73 -6.30 1.78
C VAL A 121 -12.20 -5.15 2.64
N MET A 122 -12.98 -4.11 2.86
CA MET A 122 -12.57 -2.96 3.69
C MET A 122 -12.34 -3.38 5.15
N LEU A 123 -13.20 -4.21 5.71
CA LEU A 123 -13.05 -4.73 7.08
C LEU A 123 -11.79 -5.58 7.20
N SER A 124 -11.58 -6.52 6.28
CA SER A 124 -10.40 -7.38 6.25
C SER A 124 -9.11 -6.56 6.14
N THR A 125 -9.07 -5.60 5.22
CA THR A 125 -7.92 -4.71 5.05
C THR A 125 -7.63 -3.90 6.32
N THR A 126 -8.67 -3.34 6.95
CA THR A 126 -8.52 -2.57 8.19
C THR A 126 -7.93 -3.42 9.31
N LEU A 127 -8.43 -4.65 9.50
CA LEU A 127 -7.90 -5.58 10.50
C LEU A 127 -6.44 -5.97 10.20
N THR A 128 -6.14 -6.26 8.95
CA THR A 128 -4.79 -6.63 8.50
C THR A 128 -3.79 -5.50 8.74
N VAL A 129 -4.15 -4.26 8.38
CA VAL A 129 -3.28 -3.10 8.59
C VAL A 129 -3.12 -2.80 10.07
N ALA A 130 -4.18 -2.87 10.87
CA ALA A 130 -4.12 -2.65 12.32
C ALA A 130 -3.20 -3.67 13.00
N ASP A 131 -3.29 -4.97 12.66
CA ASP A 131 -2.37 -6.00 13.16
C ASP A 131 -0.92 -5.75 12.71
N GLY A 132 -0.71 -5.52 11.41
CA GLY A 132 0.61 -5.31 10.84
C GLY A 132 1.33 -4.10 11.44
N MET A 133 0.66 -2.95 11.54
CA MET A 133 1.23 -1.74 12.15
C MET A 133 1.51 -1.93 13.63
N THR A 134 0.66 -2.67 14.36
CA THR A 134 0.90 -3.01 15.76
C THR A 134 2.15 -3.86 15.91
N ARG A 135 2.33 -4.89 15.09
CA ARG A 135 3.54 -5.73 15.08
C ARG A 135 4.80 -4.92 14.74
N MET A 136 4.71 -4.03 13.77
CA MET A 136 5.82 -3.15 13.40
C MET A 136 6.21 -2.22 14.56
N ALA A 137 5.24 -1.58 15.22
CA ALA A 137 5.50 -0.73 16.37
C ALA A 137 6.14 -1.51 17.54
N ILE A 138 5.71 -2.74 17.78
CA ILE A 138 6.30 -3.63 18.79
C ILE A 138 7.73 -4.02 18.42
N ALA A 139 8.00 -4.36 17.16
CA ALA A 139 9.32 -4.71 16.68
C ALA A 139 10.30 -3.52 16.86
N ILE A 140 9.90 -2.32 16.45
CA ILE A 140 10.68 -1.10 16.67
C ILE A 140 10.91 -0.84 18.17
N GLY A 141 9.86 -1.03 18.99
CA GLY A 141 9.97 -0.87 20.44
C GLY A 141 10.96 -1.87 21.07
N ALA A 142 10.97 -3.11 20.59
CA ALA A 142 11.89 -4.15 21.06
C ALA A 142 13.36 -3.80 20.78
N GLU A 143 13.64 -3.24 19.60
CA GLU A 143 15.00 -2.80 19.24
C GLU A 143 15.43 -1.54 19.99
N THR A 144 14.52 -0.59 20.19
CA THR A 144 14.85 0.68 20.86
C THR A 144 14.92 0.60 22.37
N ALA A 145 14.18 -0.34 22.97
CA ALA A 145 14.13 -0.53 24.43
C ALA A 145 14.12 -2.02 24.79
N PRO A 146 15.24 -2.73 24.62
CA PRO A 146 15.30 -4.20 24.77
C PRO A 146 15.03 -4.67 26.21
N ASN A 147 15.19 -3.80 27.21
CA ASN A 147 14.93 -4.13 28.62
C ASN A 147 13.45 -4.26 28.97
N LYS A 148 12.53 -4.00 28.01
CA LYS A 148 11.10 -4.11 28.21
C LYS A 148 10.55 -5.35 27.50
N ASN A 149 9.63 -6.08 28.14
CA ASN A 149 8.97 -7.25 27.54
C ASN A 149 7.94 -6.78 26.49
N TRP A 150 8.38 -6.52 25.26
CA TRP A 150 7.51 -6.07 24.17
C TRP A 150 6.59 -7.18 23.61
N ASN A 151 6.90 -8.46 23.83
CA ASN A 151 6.13 -9.59 23.31
C ASN A 151 4.92 -9.98 24.19
N SER A 152 4.55 -9.15 25.17
CA SER A 152 3.37 -9.43 25.99
C SER A 152 2.08 -9.11 25.23
N LYS A 153 1.07 -9.99 25.37
CA LYS A 153 -0.28 -9.76 24.80
C LYS A 153 -0.88 -8.43 25.26
N PHE A 154 -0.61 -8.04 26.49
CA PHE A 154 -1.08 -6.76 27.05
C PHE A 154 -0.51 -5.55 26.29
N ARG A 155 0.78 -5.54 26.00
CA ARG A 155 1.39 -4.44 25.21
C ARG A 155 0.89 -4.41 23.78
N TYR A 156 0.72 -5.57 23.17
CA TYR A 156 0.08 -5.65 21.85
C TYR A 156 -1.29 -4.98 21.86
N SER A 157 -2.15 -5.31 22.83
CA SER A 157 -3.48 -4.71 22.94
C SER A 157 -3.44 -3.20 23.18
N ILE A 158 -2.52 -2.72 24.02
CA ILE A 158 -2.37 -1.27 24.24
C ILE A 158 -1.95 -0.56 22.95
N VAL A 159 -0.94 -1.06 22.26
CA VAL A 159 -0.45 -0.45 21.00
C VAL A 159 -1.55 -0.47 19.94
N LEU A 160 -2.26 -1.58 19.79
CA LEU A 160 -3.39 -1.69 18.87
C LEU A 160 -4.48 -0.64 19.17
N VAL A 161 -4.90 -0.52 20.42
CA VAL A 161 -5.92 0.46 20.83
C VAL A 161 -5.43 1.90 20.58
N LEU A 162 -4.18 2.21 20.95
CA LEU A 162 -3.61 3.53 20.69
C LEU A 162 -3.56 3.87 19.19
N LEU A 163 -3.16 2.92 18.34
CA LEU A 163 -3.16 3.10 16.89
C LEU A 163 -4.57 3.30 16.34
N CYS A 164 -5.54 2.50 16.78
CA CYS A 164 -6.94 2.66 16.35
C CYS A 164 -7.52 4.00 16.81
N CYS A 165 -7.28 4.42 18.06
CA CYS A 165 -7.74 5.70 18.58
C CYS A 165 -7.08 6.87 17.82
N SER A 166 -5.77 6.80 17.57
CA SER A 166 -5.07 7.84 16.80
C SER A 166 -5.58 7.93 15.36
N ALA A 167 -5.85 6.80 14.71
CA ALA A 167 -6.46 6.77 13.37
C ALA A 167 -7.84 7.43 13.37
N LEU A 168 -8.70 7.14 14.35
CA LEU A 168 -10.01 7.77 14.48
C LEU A 168 -9.90 9.28 14.68
N LEU A 169 -8.96 9.75 15.50
CA LEU A 169 -8.71 11.19 15.71
C LEU A 169 -8.25 11.87 14.41
N VAL A 170 -7.34 11.24 13.65
CA VAL A 170 -6.88 11.74 12.35
C VAL A 170 -8.06 11.80 11.37
N ILE A 171 -8.86 10.74 11.32
CA ILE A 171 -10.07 10.71 10.50
C ILE A 171 -11.00 11.88 10.83
N GLN A 172 -11.30 12.12 12.09
CA GLN A 172 -12.19 13.23 12.50
C GLN A 172 -11.59 14.62 12.23
N ALA A 173 -10.28 14.78 12.39
CA ALA A 173 -9.61 16.07 12.23
C ALA A 173 -9.37 16.45 10.76
N VAL A 174 -9.13 15.48 9.88
CA VAL A 174 -8.64 15.73 8.51
C VAL A 174 -9.68 15.42 7.44
N LEU A 175 -10.72 14.62 7.74
CA LEU A 175 -11.71 14.15 6.76
C LEU A 175 -12.83 15.16 6.48
N SER A 176 -12.47 16.35 6.01
CA SER A 176 -13.44 17.22 5.35
C SER A 176 -13.77 16.79 3.91
N SER A 177 -12.86 16.01 3.27
CA SER A 177 -13.01 15.48 1.91
C SER A 177 -12.18 14.21 1.76
N PHE A 178 -12.83 13.11 1.37
CA PHE A 178 -12.17 11.82 1.12
C PHE A 178 -11.09 11.92 0.05
N THR A 179 -11.38 12.61 -1.05
CA THR A 179 -10.43 12.79 -2.15
C THR A 179 -9.16 13.50 -1.68
N ARG A 180 -9.30 14.61 -0.95
CA ARG A 180 -8.15 15.35 -0.41
C ARG A 180 -7.32 14.51 0.56
N PHE A 181 -7.98 13.71 1.39
CA PHE A 181 -7.29 12.79 2.30
C PHE A 181 -6.48 11.75 1.53
N MET A 182 -7.08 11.14 0.49
CA MET A 182 -6.40 10.15 -0.36
C MET A 182 -5.20 10.78 -1.08
N ASP A 183 -5.34 11.97 -1.65
CA ASP A 183 -4.24 12.68 -2.32
C ASP A 183 -3.08 12.95 -1.35
N MET A 184 -3.39 13.49 -0.17
CA MET A 184 -2.36 13.78 0.85
C MET A 184 -1.65 12.52 1.31
N THR A 185 -2.39 11.44 1.57
CA THR A 185 -1.83 10.16 2.02
C THR A 185 -0.96 9.56 0.94
N SER A 186 -1.40 9.60 -0.34
CA SER A 186 -0.64 9.09 -1.48
C SER A 186 0.69 9.81 -1.67
N VAL A 187 0.69 11.13 -1.53
CA VAL A 187 1.91 11.93 -1.58
C VAL A 187 2.88 11.56 -0.45
N ILE A 188 2.38 11.40 0.78
CA ILE A 188 3.21 11.00 1.93
C ILE A 188 3.84 9.64 1.68
N VAL A 189 3.07 8.64 1.25
CA VAL A 189 3.56 7.29 0.95
C VAL A 189 4.60 7.32 -0.15
N PHE A 190 4.37 8.09 -1.22
CA PHE A 190 5.33 8.28 -2.30
C PHE A 190 6.66 8.88 -1.81
N LEU A 191 6.61 9.93 -0.99
CA LEU A 191 7.81 10.59 -0.47
C LEU A 191 8.63 9.68 0.47
N ILE A 192 7.97 8.79 1.22
CA ILE A 192 8.63 7.82 2.11
C ILE A 192 9.21 6.63 1.32
N GLY A 193 8.61 6.28 0.19
CA GLY A 193 8.94 5.10 -0.62
C GLY A 193 10.43 4.93 -0.94
N PRO A 194 11.15 5.96 -1.46
CA PRO A 194 12.58 5.86 -1.78
C PRO A 194 13.45 5.52 -0.57
N PHE A 195 13.12 6.05 0.60
CA PHE A 195 13.84 5.78 1.86
C PHE A 195 13.62 4.35 2.32
N LEU A 196 12.37 3.85 2.26
CA LEU A 196 12.07 2.44 2.58
C LEU A 196 12.76 1.49 1.61
N ALA A 197 12.76 1.80 0.32
CA ALA A 197 13.46 1.00 -0.68
C ALA A 197 14.98 0.94 -0.38
N LEU A 198 15.59 2.06 -0.01
CA LEU A 198 16.99 2.14 0.39
C LEU A 198 17.28 1.32 1.65
N LEU A 199 16.42 1.41 2.67
CA LEU A 199 16.56 0.64 3.91
C LEU A 199 16.41 -0.85 3.66
N ASN A 200 15.44 -1.28 2.85
CA ASN A 200 15.27 -2.67 2.45
C ASN A 200 16.50 -3.19 1.69
N HIS A 201 17.03 -2.40 0.76
CA HIS A 201 18.25 -2.76 0.04
C HIS A 201 19.44 -2.96 1.01
N LYS A 202 19.65 -2.02 1.94
CA LYS A 202 20.71 -2.13 2.94
C LYS A 202 20.53 -3.34 3.85
N ALA A 203 19.29 -3.64 4.28
CA ALA A 203 18.99 -4.76 5.14
C ALA A 203 19.32 -6.10 4.46
N ILE A 204 18.87 -6.29 3.21
CA ILE A 204 19.09 -7.55 2.45
C ILE A 204 20.58 -7.78 2.14
N PHE A 205 21.34 -6.73 1.87
CA PHE A 205 22.78 -6.82 1.54
C PHE A 205 23.70 -6.56 2.74
N SER A 206 23.14 -6.59 3.97
CA SER A 206 23.93 -6.47 5.20
C SER A 206 24.73 -7.73 5.50
N ASN A 207 25.71 -7.61 6.39
CA ASN A 207 26.49 -8.76 6.86
C ASN A 207 25.70 -9.73 7.76
N GLU A 208 24.50 -9.33 8.19
CA GLU A 208 23.60 -10.18 8.98
C GLU A 208 22.85 -11.21 8.15
N VAL A 209 22.81 -11.02 6.82
CA VAL A 209 22.22 -11.96 5.89
C VAL A 209 23.30 -12.80 5.26
N GLU A 210 23.23 -14.13 5.44
CA GLU A 210 24.15 -15.08 4.82
C GLU A 210 24.20 -14.87 3.30
N LYS A 211 25.41 -14.96 2.72
CA LYS A 211 25.63 -14.68 1.29
C LYS A 211 24.77 -15.55 0.36
N ASP A 212 24.52 -16.80 0.75
CA ASP A 212 23.70 -17.75 -0.02
C ASP A 212 22.22 -17.36 0.00
N ASN A 213 21.80 -16.56 0.97
CA ASN A 213 20.45 -16.03 1.09
C ASN A 213 20.28 -14.66 0.45
N GLN A 214 21.37 -13.98 0.10
CA GLN A 214 21.32 -12.70 -0.60
C GLN A 214 20.88 -12.88 -2.06
N PRO A 215 20.14 -11.92 -2.65
CA PRO A 215 19.80 -11.95 -4.06
C PRO A 215 21.04 -11.83 -4.95
N GLY A 216 20.96 -12.42 -6.14
CA GLY A 216 22.04 -12.34 -7.13
C GLY A 216 22.32 -10.93 -7.65
N ALA A 217 23.44 -10.76 -8.35
CA ALA A 217 23.93 -9.47 -8.85
C ALA A 217 22.90 -8.71 -9.72
N ILE A 218 22.11 -9.43 -10.52
CA ILE A 218 21.07 -8.81 -11.37
C ILE A 218 20.03 -8.09 -10.51
N ILE A 219 19.50 -8.75 -9.47
CA ILE A 219 18.51 -8.15 -8.58
C ILE A 219 19.11 -6.96 -7.82
N ARG A 220 20.38 -7.07 -7.43
CA ARG A 220 21.10 -5.96 -6.78
C ARG A 220 21.17 -4.71 -7.67
N VAL A 221 21.52 -4.89 -8.95
CA VAL A 221 21.61 -3.79 -9.92
C VAL A 221 20.22 -3.17 -10.15
N TRP A 222 19.19 -4.00 -10.38
CA TRP A 222 17.82 -3.54 -10.54
C TRP A 222 17.30 -2.76 -9.32
N SER A 223 17.61 -3.24 -8.12
CA SER A 223 17.25 -2.54 -6.88
C SER A 223 17.88 -1.15 -6.81
N ILE A 224 19.17 -1.01 -7.16
CA ILE A 224 19.85 0.28 -7.19
C ILE A 224 19.23 1.21 -8.23
N ILE A 225 18.97 0.72 -9.45
CA ILE A 225 18.32 1.50 -10.51
C ILE A 225 16.94 1.98 -10.04
N SER A 226 16.14 1.10 -9.43
CA SER A 226 14.82 1.45 -8.91
C SER A 226 14.89 2.52 -7.82
N ILE A 227 15.83 2.42 -6.88
CA ILE A 227 16.03 3.42 -5.83
C ILE A 227 16.40 4.77 -6.43
N ILE A 228 17.34 4.81 -7.38
CA ILE A 228 17.74 6.05 -8.06
C ILE A 228 16.54 6.65 -8.80
N SER A 229 15.76 5.84 -9.51
CA SER A 229 14.56 6.29 -10.23
C SER A 229 13.50 6.86 -9.28
N LEU A 230 13.28 6.25 -8.12
CA LEU A 230 12.34 6.76 -7.11
C LEU A 230 12.80 8.10 -6.53
N PHE A 231 14.11 8.26 -6.21
CA PHE A 231 14.64 9.55 -5.77
C PHE A 231 14.57 10.62 -6.85
N ALA A 232 14.82 10.27 -8.12
CA ALA A 232 14.70 11.20 -9.25
C ALA A 232 13.25 11.66 -9.42
N LEU A 233 12.26 10.75 -9.37
CA LEU A 233 10.85 11.09 -9.43
C LEU A 233 10.42 11.96 -8.23
N MET A 234 10.92 11.67 -7.04
CA MET A 234 10.68 12.50 -5.85
C MET A 234 11.23 13.91 -6.03
N ALA A 235 12.44 14.07 -6.57
CA ALA A 235 13.04 15.37 -6.83
C ALA A 235 12.23 16.16 -7.89
N VAL A 236 11.79 15.50 -8.96
CA VAL A 236 10.91 16.09 -9.99
C VAL A 236 9.61 16.57 -9.36
N TYR A 237 8.95 15.73 -8.53
CA TYR A 237 7.72 16.11 -7.85
C TYR A 237 7.90 17.34 -6.96
N ILE A 238 8.97 17.36 -6.14
CA ILE A 238 9.27 18.49 -5.24
C ILE A 238 9.53 19.76 -6.05
N TYR A 239 10.27 19.66 -7.15
CA TYR A 239 10.53 20.79 -8.03
C TYR A 239 9.23 21.41 -8.56
N PHE A 240 8.31 20.61 -9.11
CA PHE A 240 7.03 21.09 -9.63
C PHE A 240 6.06 21.59 -8.54
N ARG A 241 6.29 21.21 -7.29
CA ARG A 241 5.48 21.70 -6.17
C ARG A 241 5.95 23.03 -5.61
N LEU A 242 7.22 23.36 -5.78
CA LEU A 242 7.84 24.58 -5.26
C LEU A 242 7.89 25.73 -6.29
N VAL A 243 7.82 25.42 -7.60
CA VAL A 243 7.75 26.37 -8.69
C VAL A 243 6.30 26.58 -9.12
#